data_cf219ee132fd13e3ad893e2144926a5a
#
_entry.id   cf219ee132fd13e3ad893e2144926a5a
#
_cell.length_a   1.000
_cell.length_b   1.000
_cell.length_c   1.000
_cell.angle_alpha   90.00
_cell.angle_beta   90.00
_cell.angle_gamma   90.00
#
_symmetry.space_group_name_H-M   'P 1'
#
loop_
_entity.id
_entity.type
_entity.pdbx_description
1 polymer ?
#
loop_
_entity_poly.entity_id
_entity_poly.type
_entity_poly.pdbx_seq_one_letter_code
_entity_poly.pdbx_strand_id
1 'polypeptide(L)'
;MSETAADQRESTSLAETPDIYGAYPRLSDDQIATLEAGGARRAVKAGETLVREGERSDYFFVILSGKVAVTTTDDAGNRHVIRVHGPGRFLGELGDLEGQAAFYTAEAVEPGEVLVVPTERVRALVAHDPVLSDLILRAYLLRRSLLIQEESGFRIIGSCYSPNTARLREFAARNRLPHRWIDLERDKHAERLLQRFGVSPQDAPVVIWGGEVLRNPTNTELARRVGLLLPDTVPDESDVVVVGAGPAGLGAAVYAASDGLTTAAMERIATGGQAGTSSRIENYLGFPGGISGADLAERAVLQAGKFGARIIVSAEITRLESDSGQHRVTLADGGRWWPGLWCWPREPGIASSLSRESNRSRATACTTPPPFKKR
;
A
#
# COMPACT_ATOMS: atom_id res chain seq x y z
N MET A 1 36.18 -3.49 50.03
CA MET A 1 34.88 -2.80 49.94
C MET A 1 34.79 -2.28 48.51
N SER A 2 34.13 -3.04 47.70
CA SER A 2 33.93 -2.76 46.28
C SER A 2 32.43 -2.53 46.12
N GLU A 3 32.05 -1.26 45.93
CA GLU A 3 30.66 -0.87 45.71
C GLU A 3 30.33 -0.99 44.24
N THR A 4 29.43 -1.88 44.00
CA THR A 4 28.82 -2.17 42.70
C THR A 4 28.04 -0.92 42.22
N ALA A 5 28.55 -0.24 41.22
CA ALA A 5 27.78 0.75 40.48
C ALA A 5 26.72 0.02 39.69
N ALA A 6 25.53 -0.09 40.22
CA ALA A 6 24.37 -0.56 39.55
C ALA A 6 24.02 0.45 38.43
N ASP A 7 23.95 -0.07 37.21
CA ASP A 7 23.52 0.57 35.98
C ASP A 7 22.06 1.10 36.16
N GLN A 8 21.92 2.32 36.63
CA GLN A 8 20.68 3.08 36.60
C GLN A 8 20.56 3.68 35.17
N ARG A 9 20.15 2.87 34.21
CA ARG A 9 19.52 3.39 33.01
C ARG A 9 18.19 4.00 33.42
N GLU A 10 18.20 5.29 33.75
CA GLU A 10 16.98 6.09 33.79
C GLU A 10 16.25 5.87 32.47
N SER A 11 15.13 5.16 32.54
CA SER A 11 14.16 5.04 31.48
C SER A 11 13.56 6.44 31.26
N THR A 12 14.24 7.27 30.47
CA THR A 12 13.67 8.54 30.04
C THR A 12 12.44 8.20 29.21
N SER A 13 11.25 8.37 29.83
CA SER A 13 9.98 8.17 29.15
C SER A 13 9.96 9.04 27.89
N LEU A 14 9.87 8.41 26.72
CA LEU A 14 9.78 9.13 25.46
C LEU A 14 8.50 9.97 25.43
N ALA A 15 8.64 11.28 25.15
CA ALA A 15 7.51 12.15 25.00
C ALA A 15 6.66 11.74 23.79
N GLU A 16 5.35 11.81 23.95
CA GLU A 16 4.44 11.55 22.82
C GLU A 16 4.62 12.60 21.74
N THR A 17 4.69 12.17 20.47
CA THR A 17 4.82 13.07 19.34
C THR A 17 3.51 13.81 19.12
N PRO A 18 3.50 15.14 18.97
CA PRO A 18 2.29 15.91 18.63
C PRO A 18 1.64 15.42 17.33
N ASP A 19 0.33 15.62 17.20
CA ASP A 19 -0.35 15.41 15.93
C ASP A 19 0.15 16.40 14.87
N ILE A 20 0.31 15.91 13.65
CA ILE A 20 0.74 16.71 12.50
C ILE A 20 -0.42 16.74 11.51
N TYR A 21 -1.16 17.84 11.50
CA TYR A 21 -2.25 18.11 10.55
C TYR A 21 -3.33 17.00 10.47
N GLY A 22 -3.53 16.22 11.52
CA GLY A 22 -4.47 15.09 11.53
C GLY A 22 -3.89 13.76 11.04
N ALA A 23 -2.56 13.65 10.91
CA ALA A 23 -1.92 12.37 10.59
C ALA A 23 -1.96 11.38 11.75
N TYR A 24 -2.02 11.88 12.99
CA TYR A 24 -1.99 11.07 14.21
C TYR A 24 -3.12 11.42 15.16
N PRO A 25 -4.39 11.37 14.71
CA PRO A 25 -5.53 11.74 15.53
C PRO A 25 -5.74 10.74 16.66
N ARG A 26 -6.50 11.16 17.67
CA ARG A 26 -7.03 10.27 18.70
C ARG A 26 -8.44 9.84 18.35
N LEU A 27 -8.73 8.58 18.58
CA LEU A 27 -10.09 8.05 18.56
C LEU A 27 -10.84 8.52 19.81
N SER A 28 -12.12 8.83 19.67
CA SER A 28 -13.01 9.05 20.81
C SER A 28 -13.36 7.72 21.49
N ASP A 29 -13.88 7.77 22.70
CA ASP A 29 -14.31 6.59 23.44
C ASP A 29 -15.40 5.79 22.69
N ASP A 30 -16.31 6.48 22.00
CA ASP A 30 -17.35 5.83 21.16
C ASP A 30 -16.75 5.12 19.94
N GLN A 31 -15.72 5.72 19.32
CA GLN A 31 -15.01 5.10 18.20
C GLN A 31 -14.20 3.87 18.66
N ILE A 32 -13.58 3.95 19.83
CA ILE A 32 -12.87 2.82 20.45
C ILE A 32 -13.87 1.71 20.77
N ALA A 33 -15.01 2.02 21.36
CA ALA A 33 -16.07 1.03 21.66
C ALA A 33 -16.59 0.36 20.38
N THR A 34 -16.75 1.09 19.28
CA THR A 34 -17.13 0.54 17.98
C THR A 34 -16.12 -0.47 17.44
N LEU A 35 -14.83 -0.15 17.56
CA LEU A 35 -13.73 -1.04 17.16
C LEU A 35 -13.63 -2.25 18.10
N GLU A 36 -13.87 -2.06 19.39
CA GLU A 36 -13.81 -3.10 20.42
C GLU A 36 -14.88 -4.19 20.20
N ALA A 37 -16.04 -3.85 19.64
CA ALA A 37 -17.07 -4.81 19.29
C ALA A 37 -16.59 -5.90 18.29
N GLY A 38 -15.50 -5.67 17.59
CA GLY A 38 -14.89 -6.61 16.64
C GLY A 38 -13.44 -6.94 16.92
N GLY A 39 -12.90 -6.52 18.07
CA GLY A 39 -11.50 -6.68 18.48
C GLY A 39 -11.36 -7.34 19.84
N ALA A 40 -10.13 -7.44 20.30
CA ALA A 40 -9.79 -7.97 21.62
C ALA A 40 -8.73 -7.10 22.30
N ARG A 41 -8.88 -6.85 23.60
CA ARG A 41 -7.86 -6.18 24.39
C ARG A 41 -6.70 -7.11 24.67
N ARG A 42 -5.49 -6.60 24.61
CA ARG A 42 -4.28 -7.36 24.84
C ARG A 42 -3.26 -6.51 25.60
N ALA A 43 -2.74 -7.05 26.70
CA ALA A 43 -1.61 -6.46 27.40
C ALA A 43 -0.34 -6.58 26.55
N VAL A 44 0.49 -5.54 26.56
CA VAL A 44 1.79 -5.47 25.89
C VAL A 44 2.90 -5.12 26.86
N LYS A 45 4.08 -5.69 26.63
CA LYS A 45 5.28 -5.44 27.45
C LYS A 45 6.19 -4.44 26.72
N ALA A 46 6.98 -3.69 27.49
CA ALA A 46 8.05 -2.88 26.90
C ALA A 46 9.01 -3.77 26.10
N GLY A 47 9.41 -3.31 24.90
CA GLY A 47 10.21 -4.06 23.94
C GLY A 47 9.43 -5.00 23.02
N GLU A 48 8.11 -5.11 23.19
CA GLU A 48 7.29 -5.97 22.34
C GLU A 48 7.01 -5.30 20.99
N THR A 49 7.34 -5.98 19.88
CA THR A 49 7.07 -5.53 18.53
C THR A 49 5.62 -5.85 18.14
N LEU A 50 4.86 -4.84 17.75
CA LEU A 50 3.47 -4.96 17.28
C LEU A 50 3.37 -5.03 15.75
N VAL A 51 4.19 -4.25 15.06
CA VAL A 51 4.31 -4.20 13.60
C VAL A 51 5.78 -4.24 13.24
N ARG A 52 6.15 -5.03 12.24
CA ARG A 52 7.53 -5.14 11.76
C ARG A 52 7.65 -4.67 10.32
N GLU A 53 8.63 -3.82 10.07
CA GLU A 53 8.98 -3.37 8.72
C GLU A 53 9.21 -4.56 7.78
N GLY A 54 8.59 -4.51 6.59
CA GLY A 54 8.67 -5.57 5.59
C GLY A 54 7.73 -6.75 5.81
N GLU A 55 7.01 -6.81 6.92
CA GLU A 55 6.02 -7.86 7.17
C GLU A 55 4.59 -7.32 6.98
N ARG A 56 3.66 -8.19 6.60
CA ARG A 56 2.23 -7.84 6.55
C ARG A 56 1.64 -7.92 7.94
N SER A 57 0.75 -6.99 8.26
CA SER A 57 -0.04 -7.03 9.48
C SER A 57 -1.49 -7.35 9.15
N ASP A 58 -2.01 -8.41 9.75
CA ASP A 58 -3.44 -8.74 9.67
C ASP A 58 -4.28 -8.01 10.72
N TYR A 59 -3.63 -7.15 11.52
CA TYR A 59 -4.24 -6.48 12.66
C TYR A 59 -4.00 -4.98 12.64
N PHE A 60 -5.04 -4.28 13.05
CA PHE A 60 -5.04 -2.86 13.40
C PHE A 60 -4.94 -2.74 14.91
N PHE A 61 -4.13 -1.84 15.41
CA PHE A 61 -3.88 -1.66 16.83
C PHE A 61 -4.32 -0.27 17.30
N VAL A 62 -5.12 -0.21 18.36
CA VAL A 62 -5.40 1.03 19.10
C VAL A 62 -4.71 0.96 20.44
N ILE A 63 -3.98 1.99 20.82
CA ILE A 63 -3.29 2.07 22.10
C ILE A 63 -4.30 2.53 23.14
N LEU A 64 -4.59 1.67 24.14
CA LEU A 64 -5.49 1.98 25.23
C LEU A 64 -4.73 2.56 26.44
N SER A 65 -3.52 2.06 26.69
CA SER A 65 -2.60 2.58 27.71
C SER A 65 -1.14 2.28 27.34
N GLY A 66 -0.18 2.94 27.98
CA GLY A 66 1.24 2.84 27.64
C GLY A 66 1.62 3.67 26.42
N LYS A 67 2.79 3.38 25.83
CA LYS A 67 3.29 4.08 24.65
C LYS A 67 3.93 3.12 23.65
N VAL A 68 3.78 3.45 22.38
CA VAL A 68 4.36 2.72 21.23
C VAL A 68 5.21 3.67 20.40
N ALA A 69 6.47 3.31 20.17
CA ALA A 69 7.35 4.02 19.26
C ALA A 69 7.27 3.42 17.86
N VAL A 70 7.15 4.29 16.87
CA VAL A 70 7.33 3.96 15.45
C VAL A 70 8.77 4.28 15.09
N THR A 71 9.46 3.31 14.54
CA THR A 71 10.89 3.40 14.21
C THR A 71 11.14 3.06 12.75
N THR A 72 12.19 3.66 12.21
CA THR A 72 12.80 3.26 10.95
C THR A 72 14.26 2.89 11.19
N THR A 73 14.86 2.20 10.25
CA THR A 73 16.27 1.82 10.32
C THR A 73 17.07 2.72 9.38
N ASP A 74 18.15 3.35 9.87
CA ASP A 74 19.06 4.15 9.02
C ASP A 74 20.00 3.27 8.19
N ASP A 75 20.85 3.90 7.36
CA ASP A 75 21.81 3.20 6.51
C ASP A 75 22.90 2.47 7.32
N ALA A 76 23.19 2.95 8.54
CA ALA A 76 24.08 2.27 9.46
C ALA A 76 23.40 1.11 10.19
N GLY A 77 22.08 0.92 10.04
CA GLY A 77 21.25 -0.10 10.68
C GLY A 77 20.87 0.25 12.10
N ASN A 78 21.00 1.51 12.49
CA ASN A 78 20.50 1.96 13.78
C ASN A 78 19.01 2.26 13.65
N ARG A 79 18.27 1.94 14.70
CA ARG A 79 16.85 2.30 14.80
C ARG A 79 16.71 3.74 15.26
N HIS A 80 15.92 4.51 14.52
CA HIS A 80 15.55 5.88 14.87
C HIS A 80 14.05 5.95 15.15
N VAL A 81 13.70 6.52 16.31
CA VAL A 81 12.30 6.80 16.64
C VAL A 81 11.85 8.00 15.81
N ILE A 82 10.87 7.76 14.95
CA ILE A 82 10.24 8.83 14.15
C ILE A 82 8.98 9.37 14.80
N ARG A 83 8.26 8.55 15.56
CA ARG A 83 7.02 8.92 16.26
C ARG A 83 6.86 8.13 17.53
N VAL A 84 6.19 8.72 18.52
CA VAL A 84 5.71 8.04 19.72
C VAL A 84 4.22 8.26 19.86
N HIS A 85 3.48 7.20 19.96
CA HIS A 85 2.03 7.19 20.11
C HIS A 85 1.63 6.83 21.54
N GLY A 86 0.68 7.57 22.10
CA GLY A 86 0.06 7.31 23.38
C GLY A 86 -1.42 6.88 23.26
N PRO A 87 -2.15 6.83 24.39
CA PRO A 87 -3.52 6.35 24.47
C PRO A 87 -4.48 7.07 23.49
N GLY A 88 -5.43 6.32 22.93
CA GLY A 88 -6.41 6.78 21.96
C GLY A 88 -5.87 6.86 20.51
N ARG A 89 -4.56 6.71 20.31
CA ARG A 89 -3.97 6.65 18.96
C ARG A 89 -3.95 5.24 18.43
N PHE A 90 -3.88 5.13 17.11
CA PHE A 90 -3.83 3.84 16.41
C PHE A 90 -2.60 3.74 15.52
N LEU A 91 -2.13 2.53 15.33
CA LEU A 91 -1.10 2.18 14.36
C LEU A 91 -1.76 1.92 13.01
N GLY A 92 -0.95 1.87 11.98
CA GLY A 92 -1.37 1.58 10.63
C GLY A 92 -1.07 2.72 9.67
N GLU A 93 -0.99 2.33 8.40
CA GLU A 93 -0.84 3.24 7.28
C GLU A 93 -1.65 2.70 6.09
N LEU A 94 -1.63 3.41 4.96
CA LEU A 94 -2.45 3.09 3.80
C LEU A 94 -2.32 1.63 3.33
N GLY A 95 -1.11 1.11 3.33
CA GLY A 95 -0.82 -0.25 2.86
C GLY A 95 -1.52 -1.35 3.64
N ASP A 96 -1.82 -1.12 4.92
CA ASP A 96 -2.50 -2.13 5.75
C ASP A 96 -3.90 -2.45 5.22
N LEU A 97 -4.63 -1.44 4.72
CA LEU A 97 -5.94 -1.65 4.09
C LEU A 97 -5.83 -2.33 2.72
N GLU A 98 -4.72 -2.19 2.04
CA GLU A 98 -4.45 -2.76 0.72
C GLU A 98 -3.74 -4.13 0.78
N GLY A 99 -3.37 -4.59 1.99
CA GLY A 99 -2.61 -5.84 2.18
C GLY A 99 -1.14 -5.74 1.83
N GLN A 100 -0.58 -4.52 1.82
CA GLN A 100 0.85 -4.29 1.65
C GLN A 100 1.61 -4.61 2.94
N ALA A 101 2.91 -4.81 2.83
CA ALA A 101 3.80 -4.94 3.98
C ALA A 101 4.12 -3.57 4.58
N ALA A 102 4.32 -3.50 5.89
CA ALA A 102 4.53 -2.28 6.64
C ALA A 102 5.88 -1.61 6.30
N PHE A 103 5.88 -0.29 6.17
CA PHE A 103 7.08 0.51 5.89
C PHE A 103 7.76 1.05 7.17
N TYR A 104 7.39 0.53 8.32
CA TYR A 104 7.91 0.94 9.63
C TYR A 104 7.85 -0.22 10.61
N THR A 105 8.58 -0.09 11.71
CA THR A 105 8.43 -0.99 12.86
C THR A 105 7.76 -0.23 14.00
N ALA A 106 6.79 -0.86 14.68
CA ALA A 106 6.15 -0.32 15.89
C ALA A 106 6.43 -1.23 17.07
N GLU A 107 6.98 -0.64 18.14
CA GLU A 107 7.41 -1.36 19.34
C GLU A 107 6.88 -0.64 20.59
N ALA A 108 6.32 -1.40 21.54
CA ALA A 108 5.89 -0.84 22.81
C ALA A 108 7.12 -0.39 23.62
N VAL A 109 7.19 0.90 23.96
CA VAL A 109 8.27 1.48 24.78
C VAL A 109 7.89 1.61 26.25
N GLU A 110 6.60 1.63 26.52
CA GLU A 110 6.03 1.52 27.87
C GLU A 110 5.03 0.37 27.89
N PRO A 111 4.98 -0.43 28.98
CA PRO A 111 3.99 -1.48 29.10
C PRO A 111 2.59 -0.87 29.16
N GLY A 112 1.61 -1.58 28.62
CA GLY A 112 0.24 -1.08 28.56
C GLY A 112 -0.73 -2.09 27.97
N GLU A 113 -1.82 -1.58 27.41
CA GLU A 113 -2.86 -2.36 26.78
C GLU A 113 -3.15 -1.80 25.38
N VAL A 114 -3.34 -2.70 24.42
CA VAL A 114 -3.77 -2.37 23.06
C VAL A 114 -5.07 -3.09 22.73
N LEU A 115 -5.91 -2.46 21.92
CA LEU A 115 -7.00 -3.11 21.24
C LEU A 115 -6.49 -3.65 19.91
N VAL A 116 -6.63 -4.95 19.69
CA VAL A 116 -6.23 -5.66 18.48
C VAL A 116 -7.49 -5.94 17.65
N VAL A 117 -7.59 -5.36 16.46
CA VAL A 117 -8.76 -5.52 15.58
C VAL A 117 -8.30 -6.14 14.27
N PRO A 118 -8.93 -7.23 13.79
CA PRO A 118 -8.60 -7.77 12.47
C PRO A 118 -8.78 -6.71 11.37
N THR A 119 -7.83 -6.62 10.45
CA THR A 119 -7.83 -5.61 9.37
C THR A 119 -9.10 -5.69 8.50
N GLU A 120 -9.60 -6.90 8.24
CA GLU A 120 -10.87 -7.10 7.52
C GLU A 120 -12.06 -6.46 8.24
N ARG A 121 -12.07 -6.50 9.57
CA ARG A 121 -13.11 -5.86 10.38
C ARG A 121 -13.02 -4.34 10.27
N VAL A 122 -11.80 -3.79 10.27
CA VAL A 122 -11.57 -2.35 10.06
C VAL A 122 -12.04 -1.93 8.67
N ARG A 123 -11.75 -2.70 7.63
CA ARG A 123 -12.25 -2.46 6.25
C ARG A 123 -13.78 -2.39 6.23
N ALA A 124 -14.43 -3.34 6.87
CA ALA A 124 -15.91 -3.36 6.96
C ALA A 124 -16.46 -2.12 7.69
N LEU A 125 -15.84 -1.70 8.80
CA LEU A 125 -16.22 -0.49 9.53
C LEU A 125 -15.99 0.77 8.70
N VAL A 126 -14.82 0.91 8.08
CA VAL A 126 -14.48 2.02 7.18
C VAL A 126 -15.46 2.12 6.00
N ALA A 127 -15.99 0.99 5.51
CA ALA A 127 -17.00 0.98 4.45
C ALA A 127 -18.36 1.54 4.89
N HIS A 128 -18.76 1.37 6.16
CA HIS A 128 -20.13 1.62 6.63
C HIS A 128 -20.25 2.76 7.64
N ASP A 129 -19.16 3.16 8.32
CA ASP A 129 -19.16 4.26 9.27
C ASP A 129 -18.45 5.48 8.64
N PRO A 130 -19.19 6.53 8.24
CA PRO A 130 -18.59 7.69 7.56
C PRO A 130 -17.60 8.46 8.43
N VAL A 131 -17.83 8.55 9.76
CA VAL A 131 -16.99 9.32 10.68
C VAL A 131 -15.66 8.62 10.90
N LEU A 132 -15.69 7.32 11.18
CA LEU A 132 -14.51 6.50 11.36
C LEU A 132 -13.73 6.38 10.04
N SER A 133 -14.45 6.28 8.92
CA SER A 133 -13.89 6.27 7.57
C SER A 133 -13.08 7.54 7.27
N ASP A 134 -13.67 8.72 7.47
CA ASP A 134 -12.97 9.99 7.19
C ASP A 134 -11.70 10.13 8.04
N LEU A 135 -11.80 9.79 9.33
CA LEU A 135 -10.68 9.90 10.26
C LEU A 135 -9.52 8.96 9.88
N ILE A 136 -9.81 7.68 9.65
CA ILE A 136 -8.77 6.66 9.35
C ILE A 136 -8.15 6.92 7.98
N LEU A 137 -8.98 7.12 6.94
CA LEU A 137 -8.47 7.29 5.58
C LEU A 137 -7.65 8.58 5.43
N ARG A 138 -8.09 9.67 6.06
CA ARG A 138 -7.32 10.92 6.09
C ARG A 138 -5.98 10.75 6.79
N ALA A 139 -5.98 10.10 7.96
CA ALA A 139 -4.74 9.82 8.69
C ALA A 139 -3.78 8.97 7.85
N TYR A 140 -4.27 7.96 7.17
CA TYR A 140 -3.47 7.07 6.34
C TYR A 140 -2.84 7.77 5.12
N LEU A 141 -3.60 8.60 4.41
CA LEU A 141 -3.07 9.42 3.31
C LEU A 141 -1.93 10.33 3.77
N LEU A 142 -2.13 11.01 4.93
CA LEU A 142 -1.12 11.90 5.48
C LEU A 142 0.12 11.13 5.95
N ARG A 143 -0.04 9.97 6.60
CA ARG A 143 1.07 9.12 7.04
C ARG A 143 1.89 8.61 5.86
N ARG A 144 1.25 8.15 4.78
CA ARG A 144 1.95 7.72 3.56
C ARG A 144 2.78 8.87 2.98
N SER A 145 2.21 10.07 2.92
CA SER A 145 2.94 11.26 2.44
C SER A 145 4.13 11.61 3.34
N LEU A 146 3.99 11.50 4.66
CA LEU A 146 5.09 11.74 5.60
C LEU A 146 6.20 10.69 5.45
N LEU A 147 5.89 9.40 5.34
CA LEU A 147 6.87 8.34 5.12
C LEU A 147 7.67 8.55 3.82
N ILE A 148 6.99 9.01 2.75
CA ILE A 148 7.66 9.34 1.49
C ILE A 148 8.59 10.55 1.65
N GLN A 149 8.15 11.61 2.34
CA GLN A 149 8.96 12.81 2.58
C GLN A 149 10.19 12.54 3.48
N GLU A 150 10.05 11.63 4.43
CA GLU A 150 11.11 11.20 5.34
C GLU A 150 12.04 10.16 4.69
N GLU A 151 11.81 9.81 3.42
CA GLU A 151 12.53 8.75 2.71
C GLU A 151 12.60 7.43 3.52
N SER A 152 11.53 7.16 4.28
CA SER A 152 11.37 5.92 5.04
C SER A 152 11.04 4.74 4.13
N GLY A 153 11.11 3.52 4.64
CA GLY A 153 10.80 2.30 3.89
C GLY A 153 12.03 1.65 3.28
N PHE A 154 11.85 0.98 2.13
CA PHE A 154 12.94 0.22 1.53
C PHE A 154 14.00 1.12 0.86
N ARG A 155 15.21 0.57 0.73
CA ARG A 155 16.33 1.24 0.07
C ARG A 155 16.56 0.66 -1.31
N ILE A 156 16.70 1.53 -2.31
CA ILE A 156 17.19 1.20 -3.65
C ILE A 156 18.63 1.65 -3.72
N ILE A 157 19.58 0.74 -3.86
CA ILE A 157 21.00 1.05 -3.99
C ILE A 157 21.42 0.75 -5.42
N GLY A 158 21.89 1.75 -6.14
CA GLY A 158 22.29 1.56 -7.53
C GLY A 158 22.79 2.84 -8.17
N SER A 159 23.54 2.68 -9.27
CA SER A 159 24.12 3.78 -10.04
C SER A 159 23.05 4.61 -10.73
N CYS A 160 23.21 5.95 -10.72
CA CYS A 160 22.36 6.87 -11.49
C CYS A 160 22.40 6.63 -13.01
N TYR A 161 23.42 5.96 -13.51
CA TYR A 161 23.57 5.60 -14.92
C TYR A 161 22.93 4.26 -15.29
N SER A 162 22.47 3.50 -14.31
CA SER A 162 21.85 2.19 -14.56
C SER A 162 20.38 2.32 -14.97
N PRO A 163 19.97 1.82 -16.16
CA PRO A 163 18.57 1.77 -16.57
C PRO A 163 17.69 0.99 -15.59
N ASN A 164 18.24 -0.06 -14.96
CA ASN A 164 17.51 -0.86 -13.98
C ASN A 164 17.28 -0.08 -12.68
N THR A 165 18.23 0.74 -12.23
CA THR A 165 18.03 1.66 -11.10
C THR A 165 16.93 2.67 -11.41
N ALA A 166 16.96 3.28 -12.59
CA ALA A 166 15.96 4.24 -13.03
C ALA A 166 14.55 3.59 -13.06
N ARG A 167 14.45 2.38 -13.62
CA ARG A 167 13.20 1.59 -13.68
C ARG A 167 12.60 1.33 -12.28
N LEU A 168 13.42 0.89 -11.32
CA LEU A 168 12.96 0.60 -9.96
C LEU A 168 12.52 1.88 -9.22
N ARG A 169 13.28 2.96 -9.36
CA ARG A 169 12.93 4.26 -8.79
C ARG A 169 11.63 4.80 -9.36
N GLU A 170 11.47 4.73 -10.68
CA GLU A 170 10.24 5.16 -11.35
C GLU A 170 9.05 4.32 -10.87
N PHE A 171 9.21 3.00 -10.80
CA PHE A 171 8.18 2.10 -10.29
C PHE A 171 7.77 2.45 -8.85
N ALA A 172 8.75 2.64 -7.96
CA ALA A 172 8.50 3.00 -6.57
C ALA A 172 7.80 4.37 -6.45
N ALA A 173 8.30 5.38 -7.15
CA ALA A 173 7.72 6.73 -7.12
C ALA A 173 6.29 6.78 -7.68
N ARG A 174 6.04 6.12 -8.81
CA ARG A 174 4.70 6.08 -9.44
C ARG A 174 3.67 5.33 -8.60
N ASN A 175 4.10 4.33 -7.85
CA ASN A 175 3.23 3.59 -6.92
C ASN A 175 3.22 4.18 -5.50
N ARG A 176 3.79 5.37 -5.31
CA ARG A 176 3.87 6.08 -4.02
C ARG A 176 4.39 5.19 -2.88
N LEU A 177 5.37 4.34 -3.20
CA LEU A 177 6.01 3.49 -2.21
C LEU A 177 7.07 4.30 -1.44
N PRO A 178 7.02 4.32 -0.12
CA PRO A 178 8.08 4.92 0.70
C PRO A 178 9.42 4.23 0.42
N HIS A 179 10.39 4.99 -0.05
CA HIS A 179 11.71 4.46 -0.37
C HIS A 179 12.78 5.54 -0.33
N ARG A 180 14.01 5.12 -0.10
CA ARG A 180 15.22 5.94 -0.22
C ARG A 180 16.10 5.41 -1.32
N TRP A 181 16.59 6.30 -2.19
CA TRP A 181 17.59 5.96 -3.18
C TRP A 181 18.99 6.35 -2.73
N ILE A 182 19.95 5.41 -2.82
CA ILE A 182 21.34 5.57 -2.50
C ILE A 182 22.15 5.39 -3.80
N ASP A 183 22.75 6.49 -4.26
CA ASP A 183 23.52 6.51 -5.50
C ASP A 183 24.93 6.00 -5.26
N LEU A 184 25.31 4.92 -5.91
CA LEU A 184 26.65 4.34 -5.82
C LEU A 184 27.77 5.30 -6.27
N GLU A 185 27.45 6.26 -7.15
CA GLU A 185 28.42 7.22 -7.66
C GLU A 185 28.66 8.40 -6.71
N ARG A 186 27.71 8.69 -5.81
CA ARG A 186 27.72 9.89 -4.97
C ARG A 186 27.85 9.60 -3.50
N ASP A 187 27.30 8.48 -3.04
CA ASP A 187 27.32 8.13 -1.61
C ASP A 187 28.55 7.29 -1.26
N LYS A 188 29.48 7.89 -0.54
CA LYS A 188 30.72 7.23 -0.08
C LYS A 188 30.47 6.04 0.88
N HIS A 189 29.27 5.91 1.39
CA HIS A 189 28.88 4.83 2.31
C HIS A 189 28.14 3.67 1.62
N ALA A 190 27.73 3.87 0.35
CA ALA A 190 26.93 2.90 -0.40
C ALA A 190 27.61 1.52 -0.47
N GLU A 191 28.91 1.48 -0.79
CA GLU A 191 29.66 0.22 -0.86
C GLU A 191 29.74 -0.50 0.49
N ARG A 192 29.94 0.22 1.59
CA ARG A 192 29.96 -0.36 2.94
C ARG A 192 28.62 -0.93 3.32
N LEU A 193 27.54 -0.26 2.89
CA LEU A 193 26.18 -0.75 3.11
C LEU A 193 25.95 -2.06 2.35
N LEU A 194 26.34 -2.14 1.08
CA LEU A 194 26.27 -3.38 0.30
C LEU A 194 27.08 -4.51 0.95
N GLN A 195 28.34 -4.24 1.35
CA GLN A 195 29.20 -5.22 2.01
C GLN A 195 28.58 -5.79 3.30
N ARG A 196 27.89 -4.95 4.09
CA ARG A 196 27.19 -5.38 5.31
C ARG A 196 26.10 -6.44 5.02
N PHE A 197 25.47 -6.34 3.87
CA PHE A 197 24.45 -7.30 3.42
C PHE A 197 25.02 -8.42 2.54
N GLY A 198 26.35 -8.53 2.44
CA GLY A 198 27.01 -9.56 1.62
C GLY A 198 26.74 -9.41 0.11
N VAL A 199 26.62 -8.15 -0.35
CA VAL A 199 26.29 -7.82 -1.73
C VAL A 199 27.45 -7.06 -2.35
N SER A 200 27.75 -7.37 -3.61
CA SER A 200 28.76 -6.71 -4.43
C SER A 200 28.13 -5.52 -5.21
N PRO A 201 28.89 -4.44 -5.52
CA PRO A 201 28.43 -3.40 -6.43
C PRO A 201 27.97 -3.90 -7.80
N GLN A 202 28.49 -5.06 -8.27
CA GLN A 202 28.10 -5.68 -9.54
C GLN A 202 26.68 -6.25 -9.49
N ASP A 203 26.15 -6.54 -8.30
CA ASP A 203 24.76 -7.02 -8.11
C ASP A 203 23.72 -5.91 -8.18
N ALA A 204 24.17 -4.64 -8.26
CA ALA A 204 23.29 -3.48 -8.28
C ALA A 204 22.45 -3.38 -9.60
N PRO A 205 21.24 -2.83 -9.54
CA PRO A 205 20.60 -2.25 -8.35
C PRO A 205 20.11 -3.31 -7.35
N VAL A 206 20.19 -2.95 -6.07
CA VAL A 206 19.75 -3.81 -4.97
C VAL A 206 18.63 -3.12 -4.22
N VAL A 207 17.60 -3.87 -3.82
CA VAL A 207 16.56 -3.40 -2.91
C VAL A 207 16.74 -4.07 -1.56
N ILE A 208 16.85 -3.27 -0.50
CA ILE A 208 16.97 -3.75 0.88
C ILE A 208 15.74 -3.33 1.66
N TRP A 209 15.03 -4.28 2.26
CA TRP A 209 13.83 -4.05 3.04
C TRP A 209 13.57 -5.11 4.11
N GLY A 210 13.30 -4.70 5.35
CA GLY A 210 13.04 -5.63 6.45
C GLY A 210 14.19 -6.62 6.71
N GLY A 211 15.43 -6.28 6.35
CA GLY A 211 16.59 -7.15 6.45
C GLY A 211 16.80 -8.10 5.25
N GLU A 212 15.86 -8.15 4.32
CA GLU A 212 15.98 -8.92 3.08
C GLU A 212 16.66 -8.12 1.96
N VAL A 213 17.31 -8.84 1.05
CA VAL A 213 18.04 -8.27 -0.09
C VAL A 213 17.53 -8.87 -1.39
N LEU A 214 16.99 -8.02 -2.26
CA LEU A 214 16.62 -8.37 -3.62
C LEU A 214 17.69 -7.83 -4.58
N ARG A 215 18.35 -8.72 -5.32
CA ARG A 215 19.38 -8.36 -6.31
C ARG A 215 18.74 -8.13 -7.66
N ASN A 216 18.88 -6.93 -8.19
CA ASN A 216 18.34 -6.50 -9.48
C ASN A 216 16.89 -6.99 -9.72
N PRO A 217 15.95 -6.73 -8.77
CA PRO A 217 14.60 -7.27 -8.91
C PRO A 217 13.88 -6.66 -10.12
N THR A 218 13.01 -7.45 -10.72
CA THR A 218 12.00 -6.95 -11.65
C THR A 218 10.94 -6.13 -10.92
N ASN A 219 10.14 -5.34 -11.64
CA ASN A 219 9.00 -4.64 -11.03
C ASN A 219 7.99 -5.63 -10.41
N THR A 220 7.80 -6.79 -11.04
CA THR A 220 6.90 -7.83 -10.55
C THR A 220 7.39 -8.45 -9.24
N GLU A 221 8.69 -8.73 -9.11
CA GLU A 221 9.27 -9.22 -7.85
C GLU A 221 9.14 -8.19 -6.73
N LEU A 222 9.42 -6.91 -7.03
CA LEU A 222 9.23 -5.83 -6.06
C LEU A 222 7.75 -5.65 -5.71
N ALA A 223 6.84 -5.66 -6.69
CA ALA A 223 5.39 -5.57 -6.47
C ALA A 223 4.88 -6.70 -5.57
N ARG A 224 5.33 -7.94 -5.83
CA ARG A 224 4.98 -9.11 -5.00
C ARG A 224 5.51 -8.95 -3.57
N ARG A 225 6.74 -8.49 -3.43
CA ARG A 225 7.38 -8.30 -2.12
C ARG A 225 6.68 -7.23 -1.27
N VAL A 226 6.28 -6.11 -1.87
CA VAL A 226 5.56 -5.04 -1.16
C VAL A 226 4.05 -5.30 -1.01
N GLY A 227 3.49 -6.29 -1.71
CA GLY A 227 2.07 -6.64 -1.63
C GLY A 227 1.16 -5.89 -2.59
N LEU A 228 1.70 -5.29 -3.64
CA LEU A 228 0.93 -4.71 -4.75
C LEU A 228 0.40 -5.77 -5.72
N LEU A 229 1.05 -6.93 -5.76
CA LEU A 229 0.62 -8.10 -6.52
C LEU A 229 0.09 -9.15 -5.54
N LEU A 230 -1.10 -9.67 -5.81
CA LEU A 230 -1.72 -10.67 -4.95
C LEU A 230 -0.92 -11.98 -4.94
N PRO A 231 -0.90 -12.71 -3.81
CA PRO A 231 -0.38 -14.07 -3.78
C PRO A 231 -1.17 -14.98 -4.73
N ASP A 232 -0.51 -16.02 -5.25
CA ASP A 232 -1.09 -17.02 -6.17
C ASP A 232 -2.29 -17.80 -5.57
N THR A 233 -2.58 -17.61 -4.28
CA THR A 233 -3.67 -18.30 -3.55
C THR A 233 -5.01 -17.56 -3.58
N VAL A 234 -5.08 -16.37 -4.17
CA VAL A 234 -6.34 -15.61 -4.25
C VAL A 234 -7.20 -16.21 -5.36
N PRO A 235 -8.52 -16.43 -5.13
CA PRO A 235 -9.41 -16.96 -6.16
C PRO A 235 -9.35 -16.11 -7.43
N ASP A 236 -9.16 -16.77 -8.56
CA ASP A 236 -9.05 -16.15 -9.89
C ASP A 236 -10.42 -15.72 -10.45
N GLU A 237 -11.46 -15.67 -9.62
CA GLU A 237 -12.84 -15.32 -10.01
C GLU A 237 -13.19 -13.91 -9.52
N SER A 238 -13.81 -13.13 -10.38
CA SER A 238 -14.37 -11.83 -10.08
C SER A 238 -15.60 -11.60 -10.95
N ASP A 239 -16.62 -10.92 -10.40
CA ASP A 239 -17.76 -10.50 -11.22
C ASP A 239 -17.31 -9.51 -12.30
N VAL A 240 -16.34 -8.63 -11.95
CA VAL A 240 -15.82 -7.61 -12.85
C VAL A 240 -14.30 -7.57 -12.82
N VAL A 241 -13.66 -7.64 -13.99
CA VAL A 241 -12.24 -7.31 -14.16
C VAL A 241 -12.12 -6.01 -14.97
N VAL A 242 -11.41 -5.04 -14.39
CA VAL A 242 -11.10 -3.76 -15.03
C VAL A 242 -9.66 -3.80 -15.51
N VAL A 243 -9.43 -3.55 -16.79
CA VAL A 243 -8.11 -3.56 -17.40
C VAL A 243 -7.56 -2.14 -17.46
N GLY A 244 -6.58 -1.84 -16.64
CA GLY A 244 -6.00 -0.53 -16.44
C GLY A 244 -6.59 0.21 -15.23
N ALA A 245 -5.72 0.73 -14.37
CA ALA A 245 -6.09 1.51 -13.19
C ALA A 245 -5.76 3.01 -13.36
N GLY A 246 -6.01 3.55 -14.55
CA GLY A 246 -6.11 4.99 -14.79
C GLY A 246 -7.40 5.57 -14.19
N PRO A 247 -7.67 6.89 -14.30
CA PRO A 247 -8.85 7.51 -13.66
C PRO A 247 -10.18 6.87 -14.07
N ALA A 248 -10.33 6.47 -15.33
CA ALA A 248 -11.54 5.81 -15.80
C ALA A 248 -11.69 4.39 -15.25
N GLY A 249 -10.59 3.62 -15.20
CA GLY A 249 -10.59 2.27 -14.64
C GLY A 249 -10.82 2.27 -13.12
N LEU A 250 -10.19 3.19 -12.40
CA LEU A 250 -10.43 3.35 -10.97
C LEU A 250 -11.88 3.78 -10.70
N GLY A 251 -12.45 4.68 -11.51
CA GLY A 251 -13.87 5.03 -11.45
C GLY A 251 -14.77 3.81 -11.68
N ALA A 252 -14.50 2.99 -12.71
CA ALA A 252 -15.25 1.76 -12.95
C ALA A 252 -15.14 0.77 -11.77
N ALA A 253 -13.95 0.63 -11.18
CA ALA A 253 -13.74 -0.23 -10.01
C ALA A 253 -14.52 0.26 -8.78
N VAL A 254 -14.54 1.58 -8.52
CA VAL A 254 -15.33 2.18 -7.43
C VAL A 254 -16.81 1.87 -7.61
N TYR A 255 -17.36 2.13 -8.80
CA TYR A 255 -18.79 1.91 -9.04
C TYR A 255 -19.17 0.43 -8.96
N ALA A 256 -18.43 -0.45 -9.62
CA ALA A 256 -18.70 -1.88 -9.59
C ALA A 256 -18.65 -2.45 -8.17
N ALA A 257 -17.61 -2.11 -7.41
CA ALA A 257 -17.47 -2.58 -6.04
C ALA A 257 -18.53 -1.98 -5.08
N SER A 258 -18.90 -0.71 -5.26
CA SER A 258 -19.95 -0.07 -4.46
C SER A 258 -21.32 -0.68 -4.70
N ASP A 259 -21.55 -1.26 -5.89
CA ASP A 259 -22.76 -2.01 -6.21
C ASP A 259 -22.73 -3.46 -5.70
N GLY A 260 -21.67 -3.83 -4.96
CA GLY A 260 -21.51 -5.15 -4.33
C GLY A 260 -20.93 -6.23 -5.24
N LEU A 261 -20.38 -5.85 -6.41
CA LEU A 261 -19.73 -6.80 -7.31
C LEU A 261 -18.28 -7.07 -6.85
N THR A 262 -17.87 -8.33 -6.86
CA THR A 262 -16.47 -8.70 -6.66
C THR A 262 -15.64 -8.15 -7.81
N THR A 263 -14.79 -7.17 -7.52
CA THR A 263 -14.12 -6.37 -8.55
C THR A 263 -12.60 -6.45 -8.41
N ALA A 264 -11.90 -6.69 -9.53
CA ALA A 264 -10.46 -6.60 -9.63
C ALA A 264 -10.07 -5.59 -10.72
N ALA A 265 -9.17 -4.66 -10.40
CA ALA A 265 -8.56 -3.76 -11.39
C ALA A 265 -7.09 -4.14 -11.56
N MET A 266 -6.70 -4.46 -12.80
CA MET A 266 -5.37 -4.93 -13.16
C MET A 266 -4.60 -3.84 -13.88
N GLU A 267 -3.42 -3.51 -13.37
CA GLU A 267 -2.57 -2.43 -13.87
C GLU A 267 -1.17 -2.94 -14.16
N ARG A 268 -0.64 -2.56 -15.32
CA ARG A 268 0.69 -3.02 -15.76
C ARG A 268 1.84 -2.39 -15.00
N ILE A 269 1.77 -1.07 -14.72
CA ILE A 269 2.91 -0.32 -14.18
C ILE A 269 2.58 0.34 -12.84
N ALA A 270 1.57 1.23 -12.82
CA ALA A 270 1.21 1.98 -11.64
C ALA A 270 -0.19 2.58 -11.76
N THR A 271 -0.89 2.68 -10.65
CA THR A 271 -2.21 3.30 -10.56
C THR A 271 -2.19 4.77 -10.99
N GLY A 272 -3.31 5.26 -11.50
CA GLY A 272 -3.47 6.63 -12.00
C GLY A 272 -3.14 6.79 -13.47
N GLY A 273 -2.55 5.78 -14.15
CA GLY A 273 -2.21 5.83 -15.56
C GLY A 273 -1.34 7.05 -15.92
N GLN A 274 -1.58 7.69 -17.05
CA GLN A 274 -0.88 8.92 -17.43
C GLN A 274 -1.27 10.12 -16.56
N ALA A 275 -2.52 10.19 -16.09
CA ALA A 275 -2.96 11.26 -15.21
C ALA A 275 -2.18 11.28 -13.88
N GLY A 276 -1.75 10.12 -13.37
CA GLY A 276 -0.95 9.99 -12.17
C GLY A 276 0.39 10.75 -12.21
N THR A 277 0.91 11.06 -13.40
CA THR A 277 2.16 11.83 -13.57
C THR A 277 1.94 13.35 -13.68
N SER A 278 0.70 13.81 -13.71
CA SER A 278 0.39 15.23 -13.83
C SER A 278 0.62 15.95 -12.51
N SER A 279 1.38 17.04 -12.53
CA SER A 279 1.63 17.86 -11.34
C SER A 279 0.35 18.52 -10.81
N ARG A 280 -0.59 18.87 -11.70
CA ARG A 280 -1.88 19.48 -11.37
C ARG A 280 -2.95 19.14 -12.39
N ILE A 281 -4.12 18.74 -11.91
CA ILE A 281 -5.32 18.48 -12.67
C ILE A 281 -6.40 19.43 -12.15
N GLU A 282 -6.93 20.31 -13.00
CA GLU A 282 -7.90 21.34 -12.61
C GLU A 282 -9.32 21.06 -13.09
N ASN A 283 -9.47 20.12 -14.01
CA ASN A 283 -10.74 19.80 -14.66
C ASN A 283 -11.36 18.46 -14.20
N TYR A 284 -10.91 17.93 -13.06
CA TYR A 284 -11.53 16.74 -12.49
C TYR A 284 -12.64 17.13 -11.51
N LEU A 285 -13.82 16.52 -11.71
CA LEU A 285 -15.01 16.84 -10.89
C LEU A 285 -14.76 16.59 -9.40
N GLY A 286 -15.18 17.54 -8.55
CA GLY A 286 -15.05 17.47 -7.09
C GLY A 286 -13.78 18.14 -6.54
N PHE A 287 -12.87 18.63 -7.39
CA PHE A 287 -11.63 19.29 -6.99
C PHE A 287 -11.51 20.71 -7.56
N PRO A 288 -12.31 21.68 -7.05
CA PRO A 288 -12.33 23.05 -7.59
C PRO A 288 -11.00 23.78 -7.46
N GLY A 289 -10.17 23.42 -6.48
CA GLY A 289 -8.81 23.94 -6.29
C GLY A 289 -7.75 23.22 -7.11
N GLY A 290 -8.13 22.22 -7.92
CA GLY A 290 -7.20 21.29 -8.56
C GLY A 290 -6.62 20.25 -7.58
N ILE A 291 -6.02 19.22 -8.14
CA ILE A 291 -5.36 18.13 -7.39
C ILE A 291 -4.17 17.60 -8.20
N SER A 292 -3.13 17.10 -7.54
CA SER A 292 -2.07 16.36 -8.25
C SER A 292 -2.61 15.03 -8.79
N GLY A 293 -2.08 14.58 -9.92
CA GLY A 293 -2.47 13.27 -10.48
C GLY A 293 -2.17 12.12 -9.54
N ALA A 294 -1.07 12.20 -8.81
CA ALA A 294 -0.68 11.21 -7.81
C ALA A 294 -1.68 11.15 -6.64
N ASP A 295 -2.09 12.29 -6.09
CA ASP A 295 -3.07 12.32 -5.00
C ASP A 295 -4.46 11.90 -5.46
N LEU A 296 -4.83 12.24 -6.71
CA LEU A 296 -6.09 11.78 -7.29
C LEU A 296 -6.12 10.25 -7.40
N ALA A 297 -5.05 9.65 -7.91
CA ALA A 297 -4.92 8.21 -8.06
C ALA A 297 -4.98 7.50 -6.70
N GLU A 298 -4.23 7.99 -5.70
CA GLU A 298 -4.20 7.42 -4.36
C GLU A 298 -5.58 7.45 -3.68
N ARG A 299 -6.29 8.58 -3.78
CA ARG A 299 -7.66 8.71 -3.27
C ARG A 299 -8.63 7.75 -3.96
N ALA A 300 -8.50 7.59 -5.29
CA ALA A 300 -9.35 6.68 -6.04
C ALA A 300 -9.07 5.21 -5.71
N VAL A 301 -7.81 4.82 -5.52
CA VAL A 301 -7.41 3.48 -5.05
C VAL A 301 -8.00 3.20 -3.68
N LEU A 302 -7.85 4.13 -2.73
CA LEU A 302 -8.46 4.03 -1.42
C LEU A 302 -9.98 3.88 -1.48
N GLN A 303 -10.63 4.68 -2.31
CA GLN A 303 -12.08 4.64 -2.47
C GLN A 303 -12.53 3.29 -3.04
N ALA A 304 -11.82 2.76 -4.03
CA ALA A 304 -12.09 1.44 -4.58
C ALA A 304 -11.88 0.33 -3.53
N GLY A 305 -10.75 0.38 -2.81
CA GLY A 305 -10.44 -0.56 -1.73
C GLY A 305 -11.44 -0.52 -0.57
N LYS A 306 -11.96 0.66 -0.23
CA LYS A 306 -13.04 0.83 0.77
C LYS A 306 -14.27 -0.03 0.44
N PHE A 307 -14.63 -0.14 -0.82
CA PHE A 307 -15.75 -0.96 -1.29
C PHE A 307 -15.37 -2.41 -1.60
N GLY A 308 -14.11 -2.79 -1.36
CA GLY A 308 -13.64 -4.17 -1.54
C GLY A 308 -13.08 -4.47 -2.93
N ALA A 309 -12.88 -3.47 -3.80
CA ALA A 309 -12.18 -3.68 -5.06
C ALA A 309 -10.70 -4.03 -4.79
N ARG A 310 -10.18 -5.01 -5.54
CA ARG A 310 -8.77 -5.40 -5.50
C ARG A 310 -8.02 -4.68 -6.61
N ILE A 311 -6.99 -3.92 -6.25
CA ILE A 311 -6.11 -3.24 -7.21
C ILE A 311 -4.81 -4.04 -7.29
N ILE A 312 -4.52 -4.57 -8.48
CA ILE A 312 -3.40 -5.47 -8.73
C ILE A 312 -2.43 -4.77 -9.66
N VAL A 313 -1.28 -4.38 -9.14
CA VAL A 313 -0.23 -3.71 -9.91
C VAL A 313 0.82 -4.72 -10.38
N SER A 314 1.49 -4.42 -11.49
CA SER A 314 2.39 -5.31 -12.21
C SER A 314 1.69 -6.54 -12.83
N ALA A 315 0.40 -6.41 -13.12
CA ALA A 315 -0.44 -7.40 -13.77
C ALA A 315 -0.65 -7.01 -15.24
N GLU A 316 0.25 -7.44 -16.12
CA GLU A 316 0.13 -7.20 -17.56
C GLU A 316 -0.77 -8.25 -18.20
N ILE A 317 -1.91 -7.80 -18.73
CA ILE A 317 -2.83 -8.67 -19.48
C ILE A 317 -2.31 -8.83 -20.91
N THR A 318 -2.09 -10.08 -21.31
CA THR A 318 -1.60 -10.43 -22.65
C THR A 318 -2.69 -10.98 -23.55
N ARG A 319 -3.75 -11.55 -22.96
CA ARG A 319 -4.83 -12.17 -23.75
C ARG A 319 -6.17 -12.07 -23.04
N LEU A 320 -7.21 -11.82 -23.85
CA LEU A 320 -8.61 -11.90 -23.45
C LEU A 320 -9.33 -12.85 -24.39
N GLU A 321 -9.98 -13.84 -23.85
CA GLU A 321 -10.80 -14.80 -24.57
C GLU A 321 -12.23 -14.74 -24.06
N SER A 322 -13.18 -14.85 -24.98
CA SER A 322 -14.62 -14.91 -24.65
C SER A 322 -15.23 -16.06 -25.43
N ASP A 323 -15.79 -17.01 -24.70
CA ASP A 323 -16.48 -18.16 -25.29
C ASP A 323 -17.79 -18.40 -24.51
N SER A 324 -18.90 -18.45 -25.27
CA SER A 324 -20.24 -18.81 -24.72
C SER A 324 -20.65 -18.04 -23.46
N GLY A 325 -20.24 -16.76 -23.35
CA GLY A 325 -20.55 -15.90 -22.21
C GLY A 325 -19.60 -16.05 -21.01
N GLN A 326 -18.60 -16.90 -21.11
CA GLN A 326 -17.47 -16.95 -20.20
C GLN A 326 -16.30 -16.14 -20.73
N HIS A 327 -15.62 -15.43 -19.84
CA HIS A 327 -14.45 -14.63 -20.19
C HIS A 327 -13.21 -15.20 -19.48
N ARG A 328 -12.07 -15.12 -20.14
CA ARG A 328 -10.79 -15.50 -19.56
C ARG A 328 -9.74 -14.45 -19.88
N VAL A 329 -9.09 -13.96 -18.83
CA VAL A 329 -7.98 -13.04 -18.92
C VAL A 329 -6.68 -13.81 -18.60
N THR A 330 -5.66 -13.64 -19.44
CA THR A 330 -4.34 -14.25 -19.23
C THR A 330 -3.31 -13.16 -18.99
N LEU A 331 -2.52 -13.32 -17.93
CA LEU A 331 -1.45 -12.39 -17.57
C LEU A 331 -0.12 -12.80 -18.23
N ALA A 332 0.84 -11.89 -18.29
CA ALA A 332 2.17 -12.13 -18.86
C ALA A 332 2.97 -13.19 -18.10
N ASP A 333 2.74 -13.38 -16.80
CA ASP A 333 3.35 -14.43 -15.97
C ASP A 333 2.66 -15.78 -16.08
N GLY A 334 1.62 -15.89 -16.93
CA GLY A 334 0.86 -17.12 -17.14
C GLY A 334 -0.36 -17.28 -16.23
N GLY A 335 -0.57 -16.35 -15.27
CA GLY A 335 -1.78 -16.28 -14.43
C GLY A 335 -3.05 -16.18 -15.28
N ARG A 336 -4.14 -16.77 -14.78
CA ARG A 336 -5.43 -16.78 -15.48
C ARG A 336 -6.54 -16.34 -14.52
N TRP A 337 -7.44 -15.49 -15.04
CA TRP A 337 -8.60 -14.98 -14.31
C TRP A 337 -9.88 -15.20 -15.11
N TRP A 338 -10.99 -15.44 -14.38
CA TRP A 338 -12.30 -15.76 -14.96
C TRP A 338 -13.30 -14.68 -14.54
N PRO A 339 -13.38 -13.54 -15.27
CA PRO A 339 -14.38 -12.52 -14.95
C PRO A 339 -15.76 -12.90 -15.49
N GLY A 340 -16.80 -12.58 -14.73
CA GLY A 340 -18.18 -12.59 -15.21
C GLY A 340 -18.44 -11.51 -16.26
N LEU A 341 -17.81 -10.35 -16.07
CA LEU A 341 -17.81 -9.21 -16.98
C LEU A 341 -16.42 -8.57 -17.01
N TRP A 342 -16.03 -7.96 -18.11
CA TRP A 342 -14.81 -7.19 -18.19
C TRP A 342 -15.06 -5.77 -18.69
N CYS A 343 -14.31 -4.80 -18.18
CA CYS A 343 -14.35 -3.41 -18.59
C CYS A 343 -12.96 -2.97 -19.04
N TRP A 344 -12.87 -2.45 -20.26
CA TRP A 344 -11.65 -1.88 -20.81
C TRP A 344 -11.85 -0.38 -21.03
N PRO A 345 -11.33 0.49 -20.16
CA PRO A 345 -11.28 1.91 -20.47
C PRO A 345 -10.32 2.13 -21.65
N ARG A 346 -10.79 2.78 -22.70
CA ARG A 346 -9.95 3.08 -23.86
C ARG A 346 -8.88 4.10 -23.49
N GLU A 347 -7.66 3.64 -23.27
CA GLU A 347 -6.49 4.53 -23.29
C GLU A 347 -5.86 4.52 -24.69
N PRO A 348 -5.43 5.71 -25.22
CA PRO A 348 -4.72 5.78 -26.48
C PRO A 348 -3.36 5.05 -26.33
N GLY A 349 -3.14 3.97 -27.06
CA GLY A 349 -1.87 3.26 -27.15
C GLY A 349 -1.88 1.77 -26.80
N ILE A 350 -2.82 1.28 -26.00
CA ILE A 350 -2.90 -0.16 -25.63
C ILE A 350 -3.76 -0.97 -26.61
N ALA A 351 -4.65 -0.31 -27.35
CA ALA A 351 -5.61 -0.96 -28.24
C ALA A 351 -5.01 -1.67 -29.49
N SER A 352 -3.75 -1.43 -29.83
CA SER A 352 -3.21 -1.88 -31.11
C SER A 352 -2.71 -3.34 -31.14
N SER A 353 -2.37 -3.92 -29.98
CA SER A 353 -1.83 -5.28 -29.93
C SER A 353 -2.89 -6.37 -29.69
N LEU A 354 -3.94 -6.06 -28.95
CA LEU A 354 -4.99 -7.03 -28.60
C LEU A 354 -6.20 -7.01 -29.58
N SER A 355 -6.39 -5.93 -30.35
CA SER A 355 -7.55 -5.77 -31.25
C SER A 355 -7.49 -6.58 -32.55
N ARG A 356 -6.37 -7.24 -32.89
CA ARG A 356 -6.26 -7.99 -34.14
C ARG A 356 -6.91 -9.38 -34.11
N GLU A 357 -7.13 -9.97 -32.95
CA GLU A 357 -7.75 -11.30 -32.84
C GLU A 357 -9.22 -11.30 -32.39
N SER A 358 -9.74 -10.19 -31.82
CA SER A 358 -11.09 -10.15 -31.22
C SER A 358 -12.19 -9.62 -32.14
N ASN A 359 -12.00 -9.58 -33.46
CA ASN A 359 -12.95 -8.98 -34.39
C ASN A 359 -14.25 -9.79 -34.63
N ARG A 360 -14.55 -10.79 -33.75
CA ARG A 360 -15.78 -11.59 -33.83
C ARG A 360 -16.69 -11.53 -32.61
N SER A 361 -16.30 -10.87 -31.51
CA SER A 361 -17.17 -10.70 -30.34
C SER A 361 -17.43 -9.21 -30.11
N ARG A 362 -18.66 -8.78 -30.23
CA ARG A 362 -19.08 -7.40 -29.91
C ARG A 362 -18.68 -7.07 -28.49
N ALA A 363 -17.66 -6.23 -28.33
CA ALA A 363 -17.40 -5.55 -27.09
C ALA A 363 -18.64 -4.74 -26.72
N THR A 364 -19.37 -5.14 -25.70
CA THR A 364 -20.42 -4.32 -25.14
C THR A 364 -19.73 -3.21 -24.36
N ALA A 365 -19.52 -2.08 -25.02
CA ALA A 365 -19.21 -0.86 -24.31
C ALA A 365 -20.32 -0.67 -23.29
N CYS A 366 -19.97 -0.36 -22.04
CA CYS A 366 -20.90 -0.19 -20.92
C CYS A 366 -21.94 0.90 -21.25
N THR A 367 -23.03 0.50 -21.87
CA THR A 367 -24.22 1.30 -22.12
C THR A 367 -25.40 0.44 -21.66
N THR A 368 -25.82 0.67 -20.45
CA THR A 368 -26.95 0.07 -19.72
C THR A 368 -26.67 -1.28 -19.02
N PRO A 369 -26.82 -1.34 -17.72
CA PRO A 369 -26.82 -2.60 -16.98
C PRO A 369 -28.08 -3.42 -17.28
N PRO A 370 -28.01 -4.76 -17.27
CA PRO A 370 -29.20 -5.59 -17.32
C PRO A 370 -30.02 -5.41 -16.01
N PRO A 371 -31.32 -5.64 -16.03
CA PRO A 371 -32.17 -5.46 -14.87
C PRO A 371 -31.78 -6.47 -13.78
N PHE A 372 -31.38 -5.95 -12.63
CA PHE A 372 -30.99 -6.73 -11.47
C PHE A 372 -32.16 -7.56 -10.95
N LYS A 373 -32.00 -8.87 -10.81
CA LYS A 373 -32.83 -9.69 -9.95
C LYS A 373 -32.39 -9.45 -8.51
N LYS A 374 -33.22 -8.75 -7.73
CA LYS A 374 -33.07 -8.67 -6.27
C LYS A 374 -33.12 -10.08 -5.69
N ARG A 375 -32.10 -10.48 -4.95
CA ARG A 375 -32.19 -11.55 -3.95
C ARG A 375 -32.56 -10.97 -2.59
#